data_ba095b99f9cfe4b909bf8dc2598a152a
#
_entry.id   ba095b99f9cfe4b909bf8dc2598a152a
#
_cell.length_a   1.000
_cell.length_b   1.000
_cell.length_c   1.000
_cell.angle_alpha   90.00
_cell.angle_beta   90.00
_cell.angle_gamma   90.00
#
_symmetry.space_group_name_H-M   'P 1'
#
loop_
_entity.id
_entity.type
_entity.pdbx_description
1 polymer ?
#
loop_
_entity_poly.entity_id
_entity_poly.type
_entity_poly.pdbx_seq_one_letter_code
_entity_poly.pdbx_strand_id
1 'polypeptide(L)'
;MEEYSLRSQVFQTIRDDILKGKYEENDELREATLGKELGVSRTPVREALRQLELEGLVNIIPNKGAYVTGISDKDVHDIYMIRSMLEGLCARWATQSITAEQLDSMEETLCLSEYHTSKKNYEKLYELDSLFHEQLYEAGGSRILNHILSDFHDYVKMVRKATISTSSRSVTSTEEHRAIFEAIKEKDPDKAEALAKEHVKHTIESIQAYGLEKIL
;
A
#
# COMPACT_ATOMS: atom_id res chain seq x y z
N MET A 1 7.50 7.58 -19.98
CA MET A 1 8.21 6.64 -19.07
C MET A 1 9.32 7.45 -18.42
N GLU A 2 9.14 7.81 -17.14
CA GLU A 2 10.23 8.41 -16.38
C GLU A 2 11.31 7.35 -16.23
N GLU A 3 12.49 7.65 -16.73
CA GLU A 3 13.69 6.84 -16.58
C GLU A 3 14.13 6.94 -15.12
N TYR A 4 13.63 6.06 -14.26
CA TYR A 4 14.09 5.99 -12.88
C TYR A 4 15.61 5.87 -12.86
N SER A 5 16.26 6.71 -12.07
CA SER A 5 17.71 6.63 -11.92
C SER A 5 18.09 5.20 -11.46
N LEU A 6 19.26 4.71 -11.87
CA LEU A 6 19.76 3.39 -11.45
C LEU A 6 19.68 3.22 -9.92
N ARG A 7 19.92 4.28 -9.18
CA ARG A 7 19.76 4.33 -7.73
C ARG A 7 18.34 4.03 -7.27
N SER A 8 17.33 4.66 -7.90
CA SER A 8 15.91 4.43 -7.57
C SER A 8 15.49 3.00 -7.88
N GLN A 9 15.96 2.43 -8.99
CA GLN A 9 15.67 1.03 -9.34
C GLN A 9 16.25 0.06 -8.33
N VAL A 10 17.52 0.26 -7.91
CA VAL A 10 18.18 -0.55 -6.89
C VAL A 10 17.44 -0.46 -5.55
N PHE A 11 17.08 0.75 -5.16
CA PHE A 11 16.31 1.00 -3.93
C PHE A 11 14.96 0.25 -3.95
N GLN A 12 14.16 0.43 -5.01
CA GLN A 12 12.86 -0.24 -5.12
C GLN A 12 13.00 -1.77 -5.13
N THR A 13 14.00 -2.29 -5.85
CA THR A 13 14.22 -3.74 -5.89
C THR A 13 14.53 -4.31 -4.50
N ILE A 14 15.45 -3.69 -3.74
CA ILE A 14 15.81 -4.17 -2.41
C ILE A 14 14.64 -3.99 -1.44
N ARG A 15 13.94 -2.85 -1.50
CA ARG A 15 12.73 -2.57 -0.72
C ARG A 15 11.67 -3.65 -0.94
N ASP A 16 11.35 -3.93 -2.18
CA ASP A 16 10.38 -4.96 -2.58
C ASP A 16 10.82 -6.36 -2.11
N ASP A 17 12.10 -6.69 -2.22
CA ASP A 17 12.63 -7.97 -1.78
C ASP A 17 12.51 -8.15 -0.26
N ILE A 18 12.75 -7.08 0.53
CA ILE A 18 12.53 -7.09 1.99
C ILE A 18 11.04 -7.25 2.30
N LEU A 19 10.19 -6.42 1.69
CA LEU A 19 8.75 -6.43 1.94
C LEU A 19 8.07 -7.75 1.51
N LYS A 20 8.64 -8.46 0.54
CA LYS A 20 8.19 -9.79 0.09
C LYS A 20 8.74 -10.95 0.92
N GLY A 21 9.50 -10.67 1.98
CA GLY A 21 10.09 -11.70 2.84
C GLY A 21 11.21 -12.50 2.19
N LYS A 22 11.87 -11.97 1.15
CA LYS A 22 13.06 -12.61 0.56
C LYS A 22 14.24 -12.60 1.53
N TYR A 23 14.26 -11.61 2.42
CA TYR A 23 15.23 -11.49 3.51
C TYR A 23 14.48 -11.54 4.83
N GLU A 24 15.01 -12.33 5.77
CA GLU A 24 14.48 -12.44 7.13
C GLU A 24 15.03 -11.31 8.03
N GLU A 25 14.36 -11.04 9.14
CA GLU A 25 14.84 -10.09 10.13
C GLU A 25 16.28 -10.49 10.61
N ASN A 26 17.17 -9.51 10.70
CA ASN A 26 18.60 -9.64 11.00
C ASN A 26 19.46 -10.26 9.87
N ASP A 27 18.95 -10.51 8.68
CA ASP A 27 19.78 -10.87 7.53
C ASP A 27 20.76 -9.75 7.16
N GLU A 28 22.01 -10.13 6.88
CA GLU A 28 23.06 -9.18 6.47
C GLU A 28 22.96 -8.85 4.97
N LEU A 29 22.69 -7.60 4.64
CA LEU A 29 22.66 -7.06 3.29
C LEU A 29 24.06 -6.57 2.87
N ARG A 30 24.83 -7.43 2.20
CA ARG A 30 26.21 -7.11 1.78
C ARG A 30 26.22 -6.34 0.49
N GLU A 31 26.77 -5.10 0.49
CA GLU A 31 26.88 -4.25 -0.72
C GLU A 31 27.50 -4.98 -1.92
N ALA A 32 28.51 -5.82 -1.70
CA ALA A 32 29.20 -6.54 -2.74
C ALA A 32 28.35 -7.65 -3.37
N THR A 33 27.56 -8.36 -2.56
CA THR A 33 26.64 -9.41 -3.00
C THR A 33 25.50 -8.81 -3.78
N LEU A 34 24.81 -7.82 -3.20
CA LEU A 34 23.71 -7.10 -3.86
C LEU A 34 24.15 -6.44 -5.16
N GLY A 35 25.34 -5.81 -5.19
CA GLY A 35 25.89 -5.21 -6.40
C GLY A 35 26.08 -6.23 -7.51
N LYS A 36 26.58 -7.44 -7.18
CA LYS A 36 26.74 -8.53 -8.14
C LYS A 36 25.40 -9.08 -8.63
N GLU A 37 24.44 -9.29 -7.72
CA GLU A 37 23.10 -9.80 -8.07
C GLU A 37 22.34 -8.84 -8.97
N LEU A 38 22.41 -7.54 -8.68
CA LEU A 38 21.71 -6.49 -9.42
C LEU A 38 22.49 -5.96 -10.64
N GLY A 39 23.71 -6.45 -10.87
CA GLY A 39 24.55 -6.00 -12.00
C GLY A 39 25.03 -4.55 -11.89
N VAL A 40 25.19 -4.02 -10.65
CA VAL A 40 25.56 -2.62 -10.40
C VAL A 40 26.81 -2.50 -9.51
N SER A 41 27.42 -1.32 -9.47
CA SER A 41 28.52 -1.04 -8.54
C SER A 41 28.00 -0.92 -7.09
N ARG A 42 28.93 -0.91 -6.09
CA ARG A 42 28.57 -0.79 -4.66
C ARG A 42 27.94 0.57 -4.32
N THR A 43 28.25 1.62 -5.06
CA THR A 43 27.77 2.99 -4.75
C THR A 43 26.26 3.11 -4.76
N PRO A 44 25.52 2.75 -5.84
CA PRO A 44 24.05 2.81 -5.83
C PRO A 44 23.43 1.89 -4.78
N VAL A 45 24.04 0.72 -4.47
CA VAL A 45 23.57 -0.17 -3.41
C VAL A 45 23.69 0.49 -2.04
N ARG A 46 24.84 1.11 -1.73
CA ARG A 46 25.05 1.83 -0.46
C ARG A 46 24.05 2.96 -0.27
N GLU A 47 23.79 3.73 -1.32
CA GLU A 47 22.80 4.82 -1.27
C GLU A 47 21.38 4.28 -1.07
N ALA A 48 21.05 3.15 -1.72
CA ALA A 48 19.77 2.48 -1.51
C ALA A 48 19.63 1.98 -0.06
N LEU A 49 20.65 1.33 0.50
CA LEU A 49 20.63 0.87 1.90
C LEU A 49 20.48 2.03 2.90
N ARG A 50 21.12 3.18 2.65
CA ARG A 50 20.93 4.38 3.49
C ARG A 50 19.50 4.92 3.41
N GLN A 51 18.88 4.86 2.24
CA GLN A 51 17.49 5.27 2.09
C GLN A 51 16.55 4.29 2.80
N LEU A 52 16.80 2.99 2.72
CA LEU A 52 16.07 1.96 3.45
C LEU A 52 16.24 2.08 4.98
N GLU A 53 17.41 2.55 5.44
CA GLU A 53 17.61 2.88 6.86
C GLU A 53 16.73 4.04 7.31
N LEU A 54 16.57 5.08 6.48
CA LEU A 54 15.64 6.18 6.77
C LEU A 54 14.17 5.74 6.81
N GLU A 55 13.81 4.70 6.05
CA GLU A 55 12.49 4.07 6.10
C GLU A 55 12.34 3.06 7.25
N GLY A 56 13.41 2.78 7.99
CA GLY A 56 13.40 1.82 9.10
C GLY A 56 13.43 0.34 8.69
N LEU A 57 13.53 0.04 7.39
CA LEU A 57 13.58 -1.35 6.88
C LEU A 57 14.95 -2.01 7.05
N VAL A 58 15.99 -1.22 7.26
CA VAL A 58 17.37 -1.65 7.41
C VAL A 58 18.01 -0.89 8.56
N ASN A 59 18.88 -1.55 9.29
CA ASN A 59 19.74 -0.96 10.32
C ASN A 59 21.21 -1.05 9.87
N ILE A 60 21.89 0.11 9.69
CA ILE A 60 23.30 0.16 9.32
C ILE A 60 24.16 0.29 10.57
N ILE A 61 24.89 -0.77 10.90
CA ILE A 61 25.80 -0.79 12.04
C ILE A 61 27.21 -0.40 11.57
N PRO A 62 27.80 0.69 12.07
CA PRO A 62 29.16 1.11 11.69
C PRO A 62 30.17 -0.03 11.81
N ASN A 63 30.93 -0.25 10.74
CA ASN A 63 31.96 -1.29 10.61
C ASN A 63 31.47 -2.76 10.69
N LYS A 64 30.13 -2.99 10.73
CA LYS A 64 29.57 -4.35 10.76
C LYS A 64 28.76 -4.67 9.53
N GLY A 65 28.03 -3.69 8.95
CA GLY A 65 27.21 -3.89 7.75
C GLY A 65 25.80 -3.37 7.89
N ALA A 66 24.94 -3.69 6.92
CA ALA A 66 23.52 -3.40 6.91
C ALA A 66 22.73 -4.67 7.22
N TYR A 67 21.73 -4.57 8.05
CA TYR A 67 20.91 -5.69 8.51
C TYR A 67 19.42 -5.37 8.31
N VAL A 68 18.65 -6.36 7.89
CA VAL A 68 17.20 -6.21 7.71
C VAL A 68 16.53 -6.03 9.08
N THR A 69 15.72 -4.99 9.20
CA THR A 69 14.81 -4.78 10.33
C THR A 69 13.45 -5.40 10.03
N GLY A 70 13.03 -5.32 8.74
CA GLY A 70 11.73 -5.78 8.30
C GLY A 70 10.58 -4.88 8.77
N ILE A 71 9.37 -5.42 8.75
CA ILE A 71 8.16 -4.78 9.26
C ILE A 71 7.55 -5.70 10.31
N SER A 72 7.37 -5.18 11.52
CA SER A 72 6.72 -5.90 12.62
C SER A 72 5.19 -5.82 12.52
N ASP A 73 4.50 -6.73 13.23
CA ASP A 73 3.04 -6.69 13.39
C ASP A 73 2.56 -5.34 13.93
N LYS A 74 3.34 -4.74 14.82
CA LYS A 74 3.06 -3.42 15.37
C LYS A 74 3.15 -2.34 14.30
N ASP A 75 4.16 -2.39 13.43
CA ASP A 75 4.32 -1.41 12.35
C ASP A 75 3.16 -1.51 11.35
N VAL A 76 2.75 -2.73 11.00
CA VAL A 76 1.56 -2.94 10.15
C VAL A 76 0.32 -2.34 10.80
N HIS A 77 0.08 -2.60 12.10
CA HIS A 77 -1.04 -2.02 12.83
C HIS A 77 -0.99 -0.48 12.83
N ASP A 78 0.16 0.10 13.15
CA ASP A 78 0.35 1.55 13.22
C ASP A 78 0.14 2.20 11.84
N ILE A 79 0.65 1.59 10.76
CA ILE A 79 0.42 2.03 9.37
C ILE A 79 -1.09 2.06 9.05
N TYR A 80 -1.82 0.99 9.37
CA TYR A 80 -3.26 0.96 9.11
C TYR A 80 -4.04 1.97 9.94
N MET A 81 -3.66 2.20 11.20
CA MET A 81 -4.29 3.24 12.04
C MET A 81 -4.08 4.64 11.45
N ILE A 82 -2.86 4.96 10.99
CA ILE A 82 -2.56 6.24 10.33
C ILE A 82 -3.33 6.33 9.00
N ARG A 83 -3.33 5.27 8.19
CA ARG A 83 -4.10 5.21 6.94
C ARG A 83 -5.58 5.47 7.16
N SER A 84 -6.19 4.88 8.20
CA SER A 84 -7.60 5.11 8.51
C SER A 84 -7.91 6.61 8.65
N MET A 85 -7.06 7.36 9.34
CA MET A 85 -7.24 8.81 9.52
C MET A 85 -7.01 9.56 8.21
N LEU A 86 -5.96 9.25 7.48
CA LEU A 86 -5.57 9.97 6.27
C LEU A 86 -6.48 9.63 5.08
N GLU A 87 -6.92 8.39 4.92
CA GLU A 87 -7.88 8.00 3.89
C GLU A 87 -9.26 8.61 4.15
N GLY A 88 -9.69 8.68 5.41
CA GLY A 88 -10.90 9.41 5.77
C GLY A 88 -10.83 10.89 5.37
N LEU A 89 -9.71 11.55 5.67
CA LEU A 89 -9.48 12.95 5.27
C LEU A 89 -9.46 13.09 3.74
N CYS A 90 -8.84 12.13 3.05
CA CYS A 90 -8.78 12.10 1.59
C CYS A 90 -10.17 11.98 0.96
N ALA A 91 -11.01 11.06 1.47
CA ALA A 91 -12.38 10.89 1.01
C ALA A 91 -13.23 12.15 1.26
N ARG A 92 -13.06 12.82 2.42
CA ARG A 92 -13.68 14.11 2.71
C ARG A 92 -13.33 15.15 1.66
N TRP A 93 -12.05 15.30 1.32
CA TRP A 93 -11.61 16.28 0.33
C TRP A 93 -12.06 15.91 -1.08
N ALA A 94 -12.08 14.63 -1.42
CA ALA A 94 -12.57 14.16 -2.72
C ALA A 94 -14.00 14.63 -3.02
N THR A 95 -14.88 14.77 -2.01
CA THR A 95 -16.26 15.30 -2.22
C THR A 95 -16.30 16.71 -2.83
N GLN A 96 -15.19 17.48 -2.68
CA GLN A 96 -15.09 18.86 -3.15
C GLN A 96 -14.21 19.00 -4.39
N SER A 97 -13.22 18.13 -4.57
CA SER A 97 -12.17 18.25 -5.59
C SER A 97 -12.31 17.29 -6.76
N ILE A 98 -13.10 16.22 -6.64
CA ILE A 98 -13.22 15.19 -7.67
C ILE A 98 -13.82 15.76 -8.97
N THR A 99 -13.21 15.43 -10.12
CA THR A 99 -13.73 15.80 -11.44
C THR A 99 -14.76 14.77 -11.95
N ALA A 100 -15.51 15.12 -12.99
CA ALA A 100 -16.45 14.21 -13.63
C ALA A 100 -15.72 12.99 -14.22
N GLU A 101 -14.56 13.19 -14.86
CA GLU A 101 -13.75 12.12 -15.43
C GLU A 101 -13.23 11.16 -14.35
N GLN A 102 -12.84 11.69 -13.19
CA GLN A 102 -12.41 10.87 -12.05
C GLN A 102 -13.58 10.06 -11.47
N LEU A 103 -14.77 10.65 -11.35
CA LEU A 103 -15.98 9.93 -10.93
C LEU A 103 -16.31 8.78 -11.89
N ASP A 104 -16.31 9.03 -13.20
CA ASP A 104 -16.57 8.00 -14.22
C ASP A 104 -15.54 6.87 -14.14
N SER A 105 -14.26 7.19 -13.98
CA SER A 105 -13.18 6.21 -13.86
C SER A 105 -13.30 5.37 -12.57
N MET A 106 -13.65 5.98 -11.44
CA MET A 106 -13.90 5.24 -10.20
C MET A 106 -15.14 4.34 -10.31
N GLU A 107 -16.20 4.78 -10.96
CA GLU A 107 -17.40 3.97 -11.18
C GLU A 107 -17.10 2.75 -12.06
N GLU A 108 -16.31 2.90 -13.12
CA GLU A 108 -15.83 1.78 -13.95
C GLU A 108 -15.06 0.76 -13.13
N THR A 109 -14.10 1.22 -12.30
CA THR A 109 -13.32 0.37 -11.41
C THR A 109 -14.21 -0.43 -10.46
N LEU A 110 -15.24 0.20 -9.90
CA LEU A 110 -16.21 -0.46 -9.01
C LEU A 110 -17.08 -1.50 -9.73
N CYS A 111 -17.59 -1.18 -10.93
CA CYS A 111 -18.35 -2.12 -11.74
C CYS A 111 -17.52 -3.38 -12.07
N LEU A 112 -16.24 -3.20 -12.42
CA LEU A 112 -15.32 -4.31 -12.65
C LEU A 112 -15.07 -5.11 -11.35
N SER A 113 -14.94 -4.43 -10.21
CA SER A 113 -14.75 -5.09 -8.91
C SER A 113 -15.96 -5.95 -8.55
N GLU A 114 -17.18 -5.45 -8.70
CA GLU A 114 -18.44 -6.16 -8.48
C GLU A 114 -18.55 -7.40 -9.40
N TYR A 115 -18.19 -7.25 -10.67
CA TYR A 115 -18.16 -8.36 -11.63
C TYR A 115 -17.16 -9.43 -11.20
N HIS A 116 -15.92 -9.06 -10.86
CA HIS A 116 -14.89 -10.01 -10.47
C HIS A 116 -15.15 -10.65 -9.10
N THR A 117 -15.83 -9.93 -8.19
CA THR A 117 -16.34 -10.49 -6.93
C THR A 117 -17.32 -11.64 -7.20
N SER A 118 -18.29 -11.44 -8.12
CA SER A 118 -19.23 -12.49 -8.51
C SER A 118 -18.56 -13.73 -9.14
N LYS A 119 -17.41 -13.52 -9.76
CA LYS A 119 -16.59 -14.60 -10.39
C LYS A 119 -15.53 -15.20 -9.45
N LYS A 120 -15.36 -14.67 -8.24
CA LYS A 120 -14.31 -15.06 -7.28
C LYS A 120 -12.89 -14.98 -7.87
N ASN A 121 -12.67 -13.98 -8.73
CA ASN A 121 -11.36 -13.73 -9.34
C ASN A 121 -10.53 -12.79 -8.44
N TYR A 122 -9.92 -13.37 -7.42
CA TYR A 122 -9.22 -12.64 -6.36
C TYR A 122 -7.98 -11.87 -6.85
N GLU A 123 -7.29 -12.35 -7.88
CA GLU A 123 -6.15 -11.66 -8.47
C GLU A 123 -6.57 -10.32 -9.08
N LYS A 124 -7.65 -10.32 -9.86
CA LYS A 124 -8.21 -9.09 -10.42
C LYS A 124 -8.80 -8.18 -9.35
N LEU A 125 -9.42 -8.74 -8.32
CA LEU A 125 -9.95 -7.95 -7.20
C LEU A 125 -8.84 -7.22 -6.46
N TYR A 126 -7.67 -7.83 -6.27
CA TYR A 126 -6.53 -7.17 -5.66
C TYR A 126 -6.01 -5.98 -6.50
N GLU A 127 -5.93 -6.14 -7.83
CA GLU A 127 -5.54 -5.06 -8.73
C GLU A 127 -6.54 -3.89 -8.68
N LEU A 128 -7.85 -4.21 -8.75
CA LEU A 128 -8.93 -3.20 -8.74
C LEU A 128 -9.07 -2.52 -7.38
N ASP A 129 -8.85 -3.23 -6.28
CA ASP A 129 -8.80 -2.66 -4.94
C ASP A 129 -7.65 -1.65 -4.81
N SER A 130 -6.47 -1.98 -5.35
CA SER A 130 -5.35 -1.05 -5.40
C SER A 130 -5.66 0.19 -6.23
N LEU A 131 -6.25 -0.01 -7.41
CA LEU A 131 -6.63 1.08 -8.31
C LEU A 131 -7.68 2.00 -7.69
N PHE A 132 -8.68 1.46 -6.98
CA PHE A 132 -9.68 2.27 -6.27
C PHE A 132 -9.03 3.22 -5.25
N HIS A 133 -8.09 2.71 -4.45
CA HIS A 133 -7.39 3.55 -3.48
C HIS A 133 -6.53 4.62 -4.14
N GLU A 134 -5.79 4.29 -5.22
CA GLU A 134 -5.02 5.26 -5.99
C GLU A 134 -5.92 6.38 -6.54
N GLN A 135 -7.06 6.03 -7.14
CA GLN A 135 -8.06 6.99 -7.61
C GLN A 135 -8.62 7.86 -6.48
N LEU A 136 -8.88 7.27 -5.31
CA LEU A 136 -9.33 8.03 -4.13
C LEU A 136 -8.27 9.04 -3.68
N TYR A 137 -7.00 8.65 -3.66
CA TYR A 137 -5.89 9.54 -3.26
C TYR A 137 -5.72 10.70 -4.24
N GLU A 138 -5.85 10.44 -5.54
CA GLU A 138 -5.82 11.48 -6.56
C GLU A 138 -7.02 12.43 -6.44
N ALA A 139 -8.23 11.88 -6.25
CA ALA A 139 -9.46 12.65 -6.10
C ALA A 139 -9.44 13.60 -4.89
N GLY A 140 -8.71 13.25 -3.84
CA GLY A 140 -8.51 14.12 -2.68
C GLY A 140 -7.74 15.41 -2.97
N GLY A 141 -7.09 15.52 -4.14
CA GLY A 141 -6.47 16.75 -4.66
C GLY A 141 -5.22 17.23 -3.91
N SER A 142 -4.70 16.47 -2.95
CA SER A 142 -3.52 16.83 -2.18
C SER A 142 -2.31 15.98 -2.57
N ARG A 143 -1.34 16.61 -3.25
CA ARG A 143 -0.09 15.94 -3.62
C ARG A 143 0.67 15.34 -2.43
N ILE A 144 0.65 16.02 -1.27
CA ILE A 144 1.34 15.54 -0.07
C ILE A 144 0.62 14.32 0.50
N LEU A 145 -0.70 14.38 0.61
CA LEU A 145 -1.50 13.28 1.14
C LEU A 145 -1.43 12.05 0.24
N ASN A 146 -1.52 12.25 -1.09
CA ASN A 146 -1.36 11.20 -2.08
C ASN A 146 0.01 10.50 -1.93
N HIS A 147 1.10 11.25 -1.83
CA HIS A 147 2.45 10.68 -1.67
C HIS A 147 2.57 9.80 -0.40
N ILE A 148 2.12 10.32 0.75
CA ILE A 148 2.17 9.57 2.02
C ILE A 148 1.31 8.30 1.96
N LEU A 149 0.10 8.40 1.43
CA LEU A 149 -0.80 7.25 1.31
C LEU A 149 -0.31 6.21 0.32
N SER A 150 0.31 6.62 -0.80
CA SER A 150 0.93 5.71 -1.77
C SER A 150 2.10 4.94 -1.16
N ASP A 151 2.94 5.60 -0.37
CA ASP A 151 4.04 4.95 0.34
C ASP A 151 3.51 3.89 1.33
N PHE A 152 2.51 4.25 2.15
CA PHE A 152 1.87 3.28 3.06
C PHE A 152 1.18 2.14 2.32
N HIS A 153 0.57 2.42 1.16
CA HIS A 153 -0.05 1.39 0.33
C HIS A 153 0.97 0.33 -0.09
N ASP A 154 2.17 0.74 -0.49
CA ASP A 154 3.25 -0.18 -0.86
C ASP A 154 3.70 -1.05 0.31
N TYR A 155 3.82 -0.48 1.52
CA TYR A 155 4.18 -1.23 2.73
C TYR A 155 3.18 -2.36 3.05
N VAL A 156 1.89 -2.12 2.85
CA VAL A 156 0.86 -3.10 3.20
C VAL A 156 0.39 -3.96 2.02
N LYS A 157 1.04 -3.85 0.88
CA LYS A 157 0.67 -4.55 -0.36
C LYS A 157 0.57 -6.06 -0.20
N MET A 158 1.52 -6.67 0.52
CA MET A 158 1.50 -8.12 0.81
C MET A 158 0.34 -8.50 1.72
N VAL A 159 0.15 -7.74 2.79
CA VAL A 159 -0.93 -7.97 3.76
C VAL A 159 -2.30 -7.87 3.08
N ARG A 160 -2.49 -6.89 2.21
CA ARG A 160 -3.72 -6.72 1.42
C ARG A 160 -3.97 -7.89 0.47
N LYS A 161 -2.93 -8.35 -0.23
CA LYS A 161 -3.05 -9.50 -1.15
C LYS A 161 -3.56 -10.74 -0.42
N ALA A 162 -3.06 -11.00 0.78
CA ALA A 162 -3.49 -12.14 1.58
C ALA A 162 -4.94 -12.00 2.08
N THR A 163 -5.35 -10.82 2.55
CA THR A 163 -6.70 -10.58 3.08
C THR A 163 -7.78 -10.56 1.99
N ILE A 164 -7.53 -9.95 0.83
CA ILE A 164 -8.46 -9.92 -0.30
C ILE A 164 -8.69 -11.32 -0.89
N SER A 165 -7.71 -12.22 -0.76
CA SER A 165 -7.84 -13.60 -1.21
C SER A 165 -8.88 -14.41 -0.43
N THR A 166 -9.44 -13.87 0.65
CA THR A 166 -10.58 -14.49 1.37
C THR A 166 -11.92 -14.04 0.78
N SER A 167 -12.82 -14.99 0.51
CA SER A 167 -14.10 -14.70 -0.16
C SER A 167 -15.01 -13.74 0.62
N SER A 168 -14.96 -13.76 1.95
CA SER A 168 -15.76 -12.85 2.78
C SER A 168 -15.24 -11.42 2.70
N ARG A 169 -13.93 -11.21 2.85
CA ARG A 169 -13.35 -9.86 2.85
C ARG A 169 -13.45 -9.18 1.48
N SER A 170 -13.27 -9.93 0.37
CA SER A 170 -13.38 -9.35 -0.97
C SER A 170 -14.79 -8.82 -1.27
N VAL A 171 -15.84 -9.52 -0.85
CA VAL A 171 -17.22 -9.05 -1.01
C VAL A 171 -17.44 -7.78 -0.20
N THR A 172 -17.13 -7.82 1.11
CA THR A 172 -17.33 -6.69 2.02
C THR A 172 -16.52 -5.47 1.57
N SER A 173 -15.26 -5.65 1.13
CA SER A 173 -14.42 -4.56 0.62
C SER A 173 -15.04 -3.86 -0.58
N THR A 174 -15.58 -4.64 -1.54
CA THR A 174 -16.23 -4.08 -2.72
C THR A 174 -17.48 -3.27 -2.36
N GLU A 175 -18.29 -3.75 -1.41
CA GLU A 175 -19.47 -3.04 -0.91
C GLU A 175 -19.10 -1.75 -0.17
N GLU A 176 -18.04 -1.79 0.64
CA GLU A 176 -17.50 -0.62 1.35
C GLU A 176 -16.98 0.44 0.38
N HIS A 177 -16.23 0.04 -0.64
CA HIS A 177 -15.75 0.95 -1.70
C HIS A 177 -16.93 1.61 -2.44
N ARG A 178 -17.99 0.86 -2.76
CA ARG A 178 -19.20 1.40 -3.37
C ARG A 178 -19.85 2.45 -2.47
N ALA A 179 -19.95 2.19 -1.16
CA ALA A 179 -20.52 3.12 -0.20
C ALA A 179 -19.71 4.42 -0.08
N ILE A 180 -18.37 4.32 -0.07
CA ILE A 180 -17.47 5.49 -0.08
C ILE A 180 -17.68 6.32 -1.34
N PHE A 181 -17.69 5.68 -2.52
CA PHE A 181 -17.89 6.34 -3.80
C PHE A 181 -19.24 7.08 -3.85
N GLU A 182 -20.33 6.44 -3.43
CA GLU A 182 -21.66 7.09 -3.44
C GLU A 182 -21.67 8.32 -2.50
N ALA A 183 -21.04 8.25 -1.32
CA ALA A 183 -20.92 9.39 -0.44
C ALA A 183 -20.12 10.55 -1.06
N ILE A 184 -19.06 10.24 -1.82
CA ILE A 184 -18.30 11.24 -2.58
C ILE A 184 -19.16 11.86 -3.69
N LYS A 185 -19.88 11.04 -4.45
CA LYS A 185 -20.78 11.44 -5.53
C LYS A 185 -21.94 12.32 -5.03
N GLU A 186 -22.50 11.99 -3.86
CA GLU A 186 -23.53 12.75 -3.14
C GLU A 186 -22.98 14.05 -2.52
N LYS A 187 -21.66 14.25 -2.52
CA LYS A 187 -20.94 15.36 -1.87
C LYS A 187 -21.23 15.48 -0.39
N ASP A 188 -21.28 14.34 0.30
CA ASP A 188 -21.40 14.24 1.76
C ASP A 188 -20.02 13.99 2.40
N PRO A 189 -19.31 15.03 2.85
CA PRO A 189 -17.95 14.89 3.36
C PRO A 189 -17.87 14.13 4.68
N ASP A 190 -18.87 14.25 5.55
CA ASP A 190 -18.87 13.60 6.85
C ASP A 190 -19.10 12.09 6.68
N LYS A 191 -20.01 11.71 5.80
CA LYS A 191 -20.31 10.32 5.46
C LYS A 191 -19.13 9.67 4.73
N ALA A 192 -18.52 10.35 3.75
CA ALA A 192 -17.37 9.85 3.02
C ALA A 192 -16.17 9.57 3.94
N GLU A 193 -15.87 10.53 4.84
CA GLU A 193 -14.80 10.37 5.84
C GLU A 193 -15.06 9.19 6.77
N ALA A 194 -16.28 9.08 7.31
CA ALA A 194 -16.64 8.02 8.25
C ALA A 194 -16.52 6.64 7.60
N LEU A 195 -17.06 6.47 6.38
CA LEU A 195 -17.02 5.21 5.64
C LEU A 195 -15.60 4.79 5.26
N ALA A 196 -14.75 5.72 4.83
CA ALA A 196 -13.36 5.41 4.51
C ALA A 196 -12.55 5.01 5.75
N LYS A 197 -12.78 5.66 6.90
CA LYS A 197 -12.18 5.26 8.18
C LYS A 197 -12.60 3.85 8.60
N GLU A 198 -13.87 3.54 8.49
CA GLU A 198 -14.45 2.24 8.84
C GLU A 198 -13.89 1.12 7.94
N HIS A 199 -13.83 1.34 6.62
CA HIS A 199 -13.26 0.42 5.65
C HIS A 199 -11.83 -0.02 6.04
N VAL A 200 -10.96 0.94 6.39
CA VAL A 200 -9.58 0.62 6.80
C VAL A 200 -9.56 -0.14 8.14
N LYS A 201 -10.44 0.19 9.09
CA LYS A 201 -10.56 -0.55 10.36
C LYS A 201 -10.99 -2.00 10.15
N HIS A 202 -11.99 -2.25 9.32
CA HIS A 202 -12.41 -3.61 8.99
C HIS A 202 -11.29 -4.42 8.34
N THR A 203 -10.38 -3.75 7.62
CA THR A 203 -9.18 -4.40 7.10
C THR A 203 -8.23 -4.82 8.22
N ILE A 204 -7.99 -3.97 9.24
CA ILE A 204 -7.18 -4.33 10.42
C ILE A 204 -7.78 -5.55 11.13
N GLU A 205 -9.08 -5.55 11.39
CA GLU A 205 -9.78 -6.65 12.05
C GLU A 205 -9.66 -7.96 11.24
N SER A 206 -9.75 -7.87 9.93
CA SER A 206 -9.57 -9.03 9.04
C SER A 206 -8.14 -9.57 9.07
N ILE A 207 -7.13 -8.69 9.16
CA ILE A 207 -5.72 -9.06 9.29
C ILE A 207 -5.48 -9.78 10.61
N GLN A 208 -6.00 -9.23 11.71
CA GLN A 208 -5.87 -9.83 13.03
C GLN A 208 -6.54 -11.22 13.10
N ALA A 209 -7.71 -11.36 12.48
CA ALA A 209 -8.43 -12.64 12.42
C ALA A 209 -7.70 -13.69 11.56
N TYR A 210 -6.99 -13.27 10.50
CA TYR A 210 -6.22 -14.16 9.64
C TYR A 210 -4.88 -14.59 10.26
N GLY A 211 -4.28 -13.73 11.08
CA GLY A 211 -2.96 -13.88 11.69
C GLY A 211 -1.84 -13.37 10.78
N LEU A 212 -1.15 -12.31 11.18
CA LEU A 212 -0.02 -11.70 10.43
C LEU A 212 1.13 -12.69 10.22
N GLU A 213 1.39 -13.56 11.19
CA GLU A 213 2.38 -14.66 11.14
C GLU A 213 2.18 -15.66 9.98
N LYS A 214 1.03 -15.61 9.30
CA LYS A 214 0.76 -16.41 8.09
C LYS A 214 0.94 -15.62 6.80
N ILE A 215 1.19 -14.31 6.92
CA ILE A 215 1.29 -13.36 5.81
C ILE A 215 2.74 -12.91 5.61
N LEU A 216 3.46 -12.69 6.68
CA LEU A 216 4.88 -12.33 6.77
C LEU A 216 5.72 -13.59 6.98
#